data_e5c32c50489fb51e32c88aeaa19fe4df
#
_entry.id   e5c32c50489fb51e32c88aeaa19fe4df
#
_cell.length_a   1.000
_cell.length_b   1.000
_cell.length_c   1.000
_cell.angle_alpha   90.00
_cell.angle_beta   90.00
_cell.angle_gamma   90.00
#
_symmetry.space_group_name_H-M   'P 1'
#
loop_
_entity.id
_entity.type
_entity.pdbx_description
1 polymer ?
#
loop_
_entity_poly.entity_id
_entity_poly.type
_entity_poly.pdbx_seq_one_letter_code
_entity_poly.pdbx_strand_id
1 'polypeptide(L)'
;MLKRIRHIDTTVLLFVLVMTTMIAFPFYVLLYRYMPSMIIPIGEEGFRVDQIILFSVVFILLFFVIKRFRKTFSFISIIGLGVFIVLNFSGIFTIEDLYLSYNRILYNLGDESLEKRFFIRNENFAQEVELRNAVDYNNPEIVRFARNKATSNFQEYQGLIRDRRIIQFFSIFKEIHSRWIYVFDPIGEDFYSKASETLKQMEYNDRFKGDCDDYSIFMAACIRAVGGEVKIIRTTIKRPDGTSYGHMYPEVNIGDKKELDNIAHIMRNVLFPSEIGSRPIRYYQDPKGQIWLNFDYNDAYPGGRYQSDIRVSEIRI
;
A
#
# COMPACT_ATOMS: atom_id res chain seq x y z
N MET A 1 30.53 -9.57 -54.20
CA MET A 1 30.79 -10.24 -52.93
C MET A 1 29.50 -10.17 -52.09
N LEU A 2 28.52 -11.04 -52.34
CA LEU A 2 27.23 -11.07 -51.67
C LEU A 2 27.38 -11.74 -50.28
N LYS A 3 27.27 -10.95 -49.22
CA LYS A 3 27.23 -11.44 -47.83
C LYS A 3 26.04 -12.43 -47.69
N ARG A 4 26.35 -13.68 -47.42
CA ARG A 4 25.42 -14.74 -47.03
C ARG A 4 24.58 -14.24 -45.88
N ILE A 5 23.31 -13.89 -46.11
CA ILE A 5 22.30 -13.64 -45.07
C ILE A 5 22.14 -14.99 -44.36
N ARG A 6 22.70 -15.11 -43.16
CA ARG A 6 22.51 -16.28 -42.30
C ARG A 6 21.01 -16.36 -41.98
N HIS A 7 20.29 -17.33 -42.53
CA HIS A 7 18.97 -17.71 -42.12
C HIS A 7 19.06 -18.00 -40.61
N ILE A 8 18.47 -17.14 -39.80
CA ILE A 8 18.28 -17.43 -38.36
C ILE A 8 17.18 -18.46 -38.32
N ASP A 9 17.48 -19.61 -37.73
CA ASP A 9 16.50 -20.64 -37.47
C ASP A 9 15.31 -20.01 -36.70
N THR A 10 14.10 -20.15 -37.22
CA THR A 10 12.87 -19.55 -36.65
C THR A 10 12.68 -19.95 -35.19
N THR A 11 13.04 -21.19 -34.84
CA THR A 11 12.96 -21.71 -33.47
C THR A 11 13.92 -20.94 -32.53
N VAL A 12 15.14 -20.64 -33.00
CA VAL A 12 16.12 -19.86 -32.25
C VAL A 12 15.65 -18.42 -32.06
N LEU A 13 15.06 -17.82 -33.10
CA LEU A 13 14.51 -16.48 -33.01
C LEU A 13 13.37 -16.41 -32.00
N LEU A 14 12.44 -17.37 -32.06
CA LEU A 14 11.32 -17.46 -31.12
C LEU A 14 11.80 -17.61 -29.68
N PHE A 15 12.78 -18.51 -29.43
CA PHE A 15 13.39 -18.66 -28.11
C PHE A 15 13.97 -17.36 -27.59
N VAL A 16 14.79 -16.66 -28.40
CA VAL A 16 15.40 -15.37 -28.03
C VAL A 16 14.33 -14.32 -27.71
N LEU A 17 13.26 -14.24 -28.51
CA LEU A 17 12.16 -13.30 -28.26
C LEU A 17 11.43 -13.58 -26.95
N VAL A 18 11.07 -14.83 -26.69
CA VAL A 18 10.38 -15.21 -25.44
C VAL A 18 11.23 -14.89 -24.22
N MET A 19 12.49 -15.31 -24.22
CA MET A 19 13.44 -15.02 -23.13
C MET A 19 13.67 -13.51 -22.95
N THR A 20 13.78 -12.76 -24.06
CA THR A 20 13.92 -11.30 -24.00
C THR A 20 12.70 -10.67 -23.35
N THR A 21 11.49 -11.06 -23.73
CA THR A 21 10.24 -10.51 -23.17
C THR A 21 10.16 -10.77 -21.66
N MET A 22 10.40 -12.02 -21.25
CA MET A 22 10.33 -12.39 -19.82
C MET A 22 11.32 -11.60 -18.95
N ILE A 23 12.53 -11.35 -19.45
CA ILE A 23 13.57 -10.62 -18.70
C ILE A 23 13.41 -9.10 -18.85
N ALA A 24 12.89 -8.61 -19.98
CA ALA A 24 12.71 -7.18 -20.21
C ALA A 24 11.71 -6.53 -19.23
N PHE A 25 10.64 -7.24 -18.85
CA PHE A 25 9.65 -6.70 -17.93
C PHE A 25 10.23 -6.32 -16.57
N PRO A 26 10.92 -7.20 -15.82
CA PRO A 26 11.54 -6.83 -14.54
C PRO A 26 12.55 -5.67 -14.69
N PHE A 27 13.37 -5.68 -15.75
CA PHE A 27 14.33 -4.61 -15.99
C PHE A 27 13.66 -3.28 -16.34
N TYR A 28 12.59 -3.31 -17.12
CA TYR A 28 11.78 -2.12 -17.42
C TYR A 28 11.20 -1.53 -16.13
N VAL A 29 10.56 -2.35 -15.29
CA VAL A 29 9.94 -1.89 -14.04
C VAL A 29 11.01 -1.31 -13.09
N LEU A 30 12.18 -1.94 -12.99
CA LEU A 30 13.29 -1.44 -12.18
C LEU A 30 13.80 -0.08 -12.67
N LEU A 31 13.97 0.10 -13.97
CA LEU A 31 14.55 1.31 -14.54
C LEU A 31 13.55 2.45 -14.67
N TYR A 32 12.26 2.12 -14.83
CA TYR A 32 11.20 3.09 -15.03
C TYR A 32 11.11 4.15 -13.93
N ARG A 33 11.33 3.78 -12.68
CA ARG A 33 11.31 4.71 -11.54
C ARG A 33 12.38 5.81 -11.59
N TYR A 34 13.44 5.62 -12.37
CA TYR A 34 14.54 6.59 -12.51
C TYR A 34 14.36 7.50 -13.74
N MET A 35 13.38 7.22 -14.60
CA MET A 35 13.14 8.01 -15.80
C MET A 35 12.30 9.24 -15.50
N PRO A 36 12.69 10.42 -16.04
CA PRO A 36 11.83 11.60 -16.00
C PRO A 36 10.56 11.35 -16.82
N SER A 37 9.42 11.79 -16.31
CA SER A 37 8.15 11.63 -17.02
C SER A 37 8.11 12.54 -18.26
N MET A 38 7.91 11.95 -19.43
CA MET A 38 7.69 12.66 -20.69
C MET A 38 6.27 12.36 -21.18
N ILE A 39 5.37 13.30 -20.95
CA ILE A 39 3.96 13.17 -21.33
C ILE A 39 3.73 14.04 -22.57
N ILE A 40 3.26 13.43 -23.65
CA ILE A 40 2.79 14.18 -24.83
C ILE A 40 1.27 14.28 -24.70
N PRO A 41 0.71 15.51 -24.67
CA PRO A 41 -0.74 15.68 -24.60
C PRO A 41 -1.35 15.25 -25.95
N ILE A 42 -2.02 14.11 -25.95
CA ILE A 42 -2.79 13.60 -27.09
C ILE A 42 -4.21 13.32 -26.56
N GLY A 43 -5.17 14.18 -26.93
CA GLY A 43 -6.54 14.09 -26.41
C GLY A 43 -6.66 14.49 -24.93
N GLU A 44 -7.70 14.00 -24.25
CA GLU A 44 -7.93 14.27 -22.82
C GLU A 44 -6.99 13.51 -21.90
N GLU A 45 -6.39 12.42 -22.38
CA GLU A 45 -5.41 11.59 -21.65
C GLU A 45 -4.02 11.80 -22.24
N GLY A 46 -3.07 12.26 -21.44
CA GLY A 46 -1.67 12.41 -21.84
C GLY A 46 -1.00 11.06 -22.12
N PHE A 47 -0.38 10.90 -23.30
CA PHE A 47 0.30 9.67 -23.68
C PHE A 47 1.74 9.64 -23.15
N ARG A 48 2.10 8.59 -22.42
CA ARG A 48 3.42 8.43 -21.81
C ARG A 48 4.41 7.78 -22.76
N VAL A 49 5.09 8.62 -23.53
CA VAL A 49 6.09 8.19 -24.53
C VAL A 49 7.35 7.64 -23.85
N ASP A 50 7.71 8.17 -22.69
CA ASP A 50 8.83 7.70 -21.86
C ASP A 50 8.79 6.19 -21.61
N GLN A 51 7.60 5.64 -21.34
CA GLN A 51 7.41 4.22 -21.08
C GLN A 51 7.75 3.36 -22.30
N ILE A 52 7.27 3.75 -23.47
CA ILE A 52 7.51 3.01 -24.72
C ILE A 52 8.97 3.08 -25.12
N ILE A 53 9.60 4.26 -25.03
CA ILE A 53 11.01 4.43 -25.36
C ILE A 53 11.87 3.57 -24.44
N LEU A 54 11.65 3.65 -23.12
CA LEU A 54 12.40 2.86 -22.15
C LEU A 54 12.26 1.36 -22.40
N PHE A 55 11.00 0.88 -22.54
CA PHE A 55 10.75 -0.54 -22.80
C PHE A 55 11.45 -1.00 -24.09
N SER A 56 11.36 -0.20 -25.16
CA SER A 56 11.98 -0.52 -26.45
C SER A 56 13.51 -0.59 -26.35
N VAL A 57 14.13 0.35 -25.63
CA VAL A 57 15.60 0.37 -25.42
C VAL A 57 16.04 -0.85 -24.61
N VAL A 58 15.36 -1.13 -23.49
CA VAL A 58 15.66 -2.30 -22.65
C VAL A 58 15.49 -3.60 -23.44
N PHE A 59 14.39 -3.73 -24.19
CA PHE A 59 14.11 -4.90 -25.01
C PHE A 59 15.19 -5.11 -26.08
N ILE A 60 15.56 -4.09 -26.83
CA ILE A 60 16.58 -4.16 -27.87
C ILE A 60 17.93 -4.58 -27.29
N LEU A 61 18.36 -3.95 -26.20
CA LEU A 61 19.64 -4.29 -25.57
C LEU A 61 19.66 -5.74 -25.09
N LEU A 62 18.63 -6.18 -24.38
CA LEU A 62 18.51 -7.57 -23.91
C LEU A 62 18.42 -8.56 -25.07
N PHE A 63 17.71 -8.23 -26.14
CA PHE A 63 17.63 -9.06 -27.32
C PHE A 63 19.03 -9.33 -27.92
N PHE A 64 19.86 -8.31 -28.06
CA PHE A 64 21.23 -8.50 -28.57
C PHE A 64 22.09 -9.31 -27.61
N VAL A 65 21.99 -9.10 -26.31
CA VAL A 65 22.73 -9.86 -25.29
C VAL A 65 22.34 -11.34 -25.32
N ILE A 66 21.04 -11.64 -25.28
CA ILE A 66 20.54 -13.03 -25.28
C ILE A 66 20.90 -13.72 -26.62
N LYS A 67 20.76 -13.01 -27.75
CA LYS A 67 21.15 -13.52 -29.06
C LYS A 67 22.66 -13.84 -29.12
N ARG A 68 23.52 -13.00 -28.53
CA ARG A 68 24.98 -13.20 -28.49
C ARG A 68 25.37 -14.41 -27.63
N PHE A 69 24.69 -14.61 -26.50
CA PHE A 69 24.97 -15.68 -25.56
C PHE A 69 23.91 -16.81 -25.60
N ARG A 70 23.24 -16.99 -26.74
CA ARG A 70 22.09 -17.90 -26.88
C ARG A 70 22.33 -19.33 -26.39
N LYS A 71 23.54 -19.87 -26.61
CA LYS A 71 23.89 -21.22 -26.18
C LYS A 71 23.89 -21.35 -24.65
N THR A 72 24.46 -20.37 -23.97
CA THR A 72 24.48 -20.31 -22.51
C THR A 72 23.09 -20.16 -21.93
N PHE A 73 22.30 -19.24 -22.49
CA PHE A 73 20.89 -19.06 -22.07
C PHE A 73 20.04 -20.30 -22.32
N SER A 74 20.19 -20.97 -23.49
CA SER A 74 19.48 -22.23 -23.77
C SER A 74 19.88 -23.32 -22.79
N PHE A 75 21.17 -23.46 -22.47
CA PHE A 75 21.63 -24.46 -21.52
C PHE A 75 21.07 -24.23 -20.10
N ILE A 76 21.14 -22.98 -19.62
CA ILE A 76 20.56 -22.60 -18.32
C ILE A 76 19.06 -22.83 -18.28
N SER A 77 18.34 -22.47 -19.39
CA SER A 77 16.89 -22.67 -19.47
C SER A 77 16.48 -24.15 -19.45
N ILE A 78 17.25 -25.02 -20.13
CA ILE A 78 16.98 -26.48 -20.13
C ILE A 78 17.18 -27.07 -18.73
N ILE A 79 18.26 -26.68 -18.05
CA ILE A 79 18.52 -27.14 -16.66
C ILE A 79 17.43 -26.58 -15.74
N GLY A 80 17.11 -25.29 -15.82
CA GLY A 80 16.08 -24.67 -15.02
C GLY A 80 14.70 -25.32 -15.21
N LEU A 81 14.35 -25.63 -16.45
CA LEU A 81 13.10 -26.34 -16.77
C LEU A 81 13.10 -27.75 -16.18
N GLY A 82 14.21 -28.50 -16.29
CA GLY A 82 14.34 -29.82 -15.71
C GLY A 82 14.17 -29.82 -14.19
N VAL A 83 14.83 -28.89 -13.50
CA VAL A 83 14.69 -28.70 -12.05
C VAL A 83 13.24 -28.31 -11.71
N PHE A 84 12.64 -27.37 -12.46
CA PHE A 84 11.26 -26.94 -12.23
C PHE A 84 10.26 -28.12 -12.39
N ILE A 85 10.42 -28.96 -13.41
CA ILE A 85 9.57 -30.13 -13.61
C ILE A 85 9.63 -31.05 -12.39
N VAL A 86 10.83 -31.35 -11.88
CA VAL A 86 10.99 -32.19 -10.69
C VAL A 86 10.32 -31.56 -9.46
N LEU A 87 10.52 -30.27 -9.23
CA LEU A 87 9.93 -29.55 -8.09
C LEU A 87 8.38 -29.48 -8.20
N ASN A 88 7.85 -29.29 -9.40
CA ASN A 88 6.41 -29.26 -9.63
C ASN A 88 5.76 -30.62 -9.39
N PHE A 89 6.35 -31.71 -9.88
CA PHE A 89 5.83 -33.06 -9.62
C PHE A 89 5.96 -33.50 -8.16
N SER A 90 6.96 -32.97 -7.44
CA SER A 90 7.10 -33.22 -5.99
C SER A 90 6.16 -32.39 -5.13
N GLY A 91 5.45 -31.41 -5.69
CA GLY A 91 4.59 -30.46 -4.98
C GLY A 91 5.35 -29.43 -4.12
N ILE A 92 6.68 -29.39 -4.23
CA ILE A 92 7.51 -28.45 -3.45
C ILE A 92 7.41 -27.02 -4.01
N PHE A 93 7.31 -26.89 -5.35
CA PHE A 93 7.20 -25.60 -6.04
C PHE A 93 6.39 -25.78 -7.32
N THR A 94 5.17 -25.29 -7.30
CA THR A 94 4.19 -25.48 -8.39
C THR A 94 4.27 -24.36 -9.44
N ILE A 95 3.55 -24.55 -10.55
CA ILE A 95 3.40 -23.49 -11.57
C ILE A 95 2.70 -22.24 -11.02
N GLU A 96 1.78 -22.44 -10.05
CA GLU A 96 1.10 -21.34 -9.35
C GLU A 96 2.09 -20.57 -8.47
N ASP A 97 2.98 -21.26 -7.74
CA ASP A 97 4.05 -20.64 -6.96
C ASP A 97 5.01 -19.83 -7.84
N LEU A 98 5.33 -20.33 -9.03
CA LEU A 98 6.16 -19.63 -10.01
C LEU A 98 5.47 -18.34 -10.46
N TYR A 99 4.19 -18.40 -10.83
CA TYR A 99 3.40 -17.24 -11.22
C TYR A 99 3.30 -16.19 -10.11
N LEU A 100 2.98 -16.62 -8.90
CA LEU A 100 2.89 -15.73 -7.74
C LEU A 100 4.25 -15.09 -7.39
N SER A 101 5.33 -15.88 -7.49
CA SER A 101 6.70 -15.38 -7.24
C SER A 101 7.13 -14.35 -8.29
N TYR A 102 6.81 -14.60 -9.56
CA TYR A 102 7.11 -13.64 -10.64
C TYR A 102 6.32 -12.32 -10.47
N ASN A 103 5.02 -12.42 -10.20
CA ASN A 103 4.20 -11.23 -9.92
C ASN A 103 4.69 -10.46 -8.70
N ARG A 104 5.12 -11.16 -7.64
CA ARG A 104 5.73 -10.51 -6.45
C ARG A 104 7.01 -9.76 -6.80
N ILE A 105 7.86 -10.32 -7.67
CA ILE A 105 9.08 -9.64 -8.14
C ILE A 105 8.70 -8.36 -8.90
N LEU A 106 7.75 -8.44 -9.84
CA LEU A 106 7.29 -7.27 -10.58
C LEU A 106 6.71 -6.20 -9.66
N TYR A 107 5.90 -6.61 -8.71
CA TYR A 107 5.31 -5.74 -7.70
C TYR A 107 6.38 -5.02 -6.87
N ASN A 108 7.35 -5.76 -6.32
CA ASN A 108 8.43 -5.18 -5.51
C ASN A 108 9.36 -4.25 -6.31
N LEU A 109 9.58 -4.54 -7.60
CA LEU A 109 10.36 -3.69 -8.49
C LEU A 109 9.59 -2.42 -8.90
N GLY A 110 8.27 -2.49 -8.98
CA GLY A 110 7.39 -1.38 -9.37
C GLY A 110 7.27 -0.28 -8.31
N ASP A 111 7.68 -0.57 -7.07
CA ASP A 111 7.58 0.34 -5.92
C ASP A 111 6.20 1.02 -5.82
N GLU A 112 5.15 0.19 -5.81
CA GLU A 112 3.75 0.62 -5.74
C GLU A 112 3.36 1.17 -4.36
N SER A 113 4.26 1.05 -3.38
CA SER A 113 4.17 1.70 -2.09
C SER A 113 5.10 2.91 -2.03
N LEU A 114 4.57 4.08 -1.66
CA LEU A 114 5.30 5.34 -1.62
C LEU A 114 5.57 5.78 -0.18
N GLU A 115 6.85 5.86 0.18
CA GLU A 115 7.25 6.46 1.43
C GLU A 115 6.92 7.96 1.44
N LYS A 116 6.18 8.40 2.44
CA LYS A 116 5.90 9.80 2.68
C LYS A 116 6.95 10.40 3.59
N ARG A 117 7.61 11.46 3.11
CA ARG A 117 8.52 12.29 3.90
C ARG A 117 7.80 13.53 4.36
N PHE A 118 7.97 13.86 5.65
CA PHE A 118 7.31 15.00 6.28
C PHE A 118 8.31 16.04 6.73
N PHE A 119 7.88 17.30 6.74
CA PHE A 119 8.49 18.34 7.55
C PHE A 119 7.95 18.21 8.98
N ILE A 120 8.77 17.72 9.90
CA ILE A 120 8.39 17.45 11.29
C ILE A 120 8.70 18.68 12.13
N ARG A 121 7.69 19.24 12.81
CA ARG A 121 7.84 20.40 13.70
C ARG A 121 8.10 20.03 15.15
N ASN A 122 7.73 18.82 15.57
CA ASN A 122 7.85 18.35 16.97
C ASN A 122 7.23 19.31 17.99
N GLU A 123 6.12 19.92 17.68
CA GLU A 123 5.39 20.74 18.63
C GLU A 123 4.70 19.85 19.67
N ASN A 124 4.52 20.37 20.89
CA ASN A 124 3.76 19.67 21.91
C ASN A 124 2.33 19.43 21.42
N PHE A 125 1.81 18.25 21.71
CA PHE A 125 0.43 17.94 21.35
C PHE A 125 -0.50 18.73 22.27
N ALA A 126 -1.28 19.67 21.69
CA ALA A 126 -2.23 20.44 22.46
C ALA A 126 -3.30 19.52 23.04
N GLN A 127 -3.70 19.75 24.31
CA GLN A 127 -4.73 18.95 24.99
C GLN A 127 -4.43 17.42 24.99
N GLU A 128 -3.14 17.05 25.15
CA GLU A 128 -2.72 15.63 25.12
C GLU A 128 -3.46 14.77 26.12
N VAL A 129 -3.69 15.28 27.33
CA VAL A 129 -4.35 14.53 28.40
C VAL A 129 -5.80 14.26 28.07
N GLU A 130 -6.50 15.24 27.53
CA GLU A 130 -7.88 15.15 27.08
C GLU A 130 -8.02 14.15 25.95
N LEU A 131 -7.13 14.21 24.96
CA LEU A 131 -7.10 13.27 23.85
C LEU A 131 -6.86 11.83 24.32
N ARG A 132 -5.88 11.60 25.21
CA ARG A 132 -5.63 10.27 25.78
C ARG A 132 -6.83 9.73 26.56
N ASN A 133 -7.54 10.59 27.27
CA ASN A 133 -8.76 10.21 27.99
C ASN A 133 -9.93 9.91 27.03
N ALA A 134 -9.98 10.63 25.88
CA ALA A 134 -11.00 10.40 24.87
C ALA A 134 -10.77 9.07 24.13
N VAL A 135 -9.52 8.62 23.96
CA VAL A 135 -9.20 7.30 23.43
C VAL A 135 -9.38 6.24 24.51
N ASP A 136 -10.57 6.04 25.00
CA ASP A 136 -10.92 5.13 26.09
C ASP A 136 -10.96 3.64 25.65
N TYR A 137 -9.87 3.17 25.03
CA TYR A 137 -9.76 1.84 24.40
C TYR A 137 -9.96 0.65 25.34
N ASN A 138 -9.84 0.86 26.67
CA ASN A 138 -10.12 -0.14 27.70
C ASN A 138 -11.62 -0.23 28.07
N ASN A 139 -12.47 0.66 27.55
CA ASN A 139 -13.90 0.61 27.76
C ASN A 139 -14.46 -0.74 27.27
N PRO A 140 -15.24 -1.48 28.09
CA PRO A 140 -15.74 -2.81 27.72
C PRO A 140 -16.56 -2.83 26.42
N GLU A 141 -17.28 -1.74 26.11
CA GLU A 141 -18.08 -1.63 24.88
C GLU A 141 -17.19 -1.46 23.65
N ILE A 142 -16.14 -0.64 23.75
CA ILE A 142 -15.12 -0.48 22.71
C ILE A 142 -14.41 -1.82 22.46
N VAL A 143 -13.97 -2.51 23.52
CA VAL A 143 -13.30 -3.81 23.40
C VAL A 143 -14.21 -4.84 22.72
N ARG A 144 -15.48 -4.90 23.11
CA ARG A 144 -16.47 -5.81 22.52
C ARG A 144 -16.70 -5.48 21.04
N PHE A 145 -16.90 -4.21 20.71
CA PHE A 145 -17.10 -3.74 19.35
C PHE A 145 -15.88 -4.06 18.48
N ALA A 146 -14.68 -3.64 18.91
CA ALA A 146 -13.45 -3.84 18.16
C ALA A 146 -13.17 -5.32 17.89
N ARG A 147 -13.32 -6.22 18.88
CA ARG A 147 -13.16 -7.67 18.71
C ARG A 147 -14.17 -8.26 17.72
N ASN A 148 -15.42 -7.82 17.77
CA ASN A 148 -16.44 -8.26 16.83
C ASN A 148 -16.10 -7.80 15.40
N LYS A 149 -15.72 -6.51 15.24
CA LYS A 149 -15.40 -5.94 13.92
C LYS A 149 -14.05 -6.38 13.36
N ALA A 150 -13.12 -6.81 14.20
CA ALA A 150 -11.86 -7.42 13.79
C ALA A 150 -12.02 -8.70 12.94
N THR A 151 -13.16 -9.37 13.05
CA THR A 151 -13.44 -10.62 12.34
C THR A 151 -14.64 -10.56 11.40
N SER A 152 -15.28 -9.39 11.24
CA SER A 152 -16.47 -9.24 10.37
C SER A 152 -16.12 -9.17 8.89
N ASN A 153 -14.88 -8.78 8.54
CA ASN A 153 -14.38 -8.78 7.18
C ASN A 153 -13.05 -9.55 7.11
N PHE A 154 -12.74 -10.12 5.95
CA PHE A 154 -11.42 -10.71 5.65
C PHE A 154 -11.00 -11.89 6.56
N GLN A 155 -11.93 -12.54 7.23
CA GLN A 155 -11.60 -13.63 8.15
C GLN A 155 -10.89 -14.79 7.46
N GLU A 156 -11.27 -15.10 6.23
CA GLU A 156 -10.70 -16.16 5.39
C GLU A 156 -9.24 -15.89 4.98
N TYR A 157 -8.81 -14.63 5.04
CA TYR A 157 -7.47 -14.19 4.61
C TYR A 157 -6.47 -14.02 5.75
N GLN A 158 -6.86 -14.29 7.00
CA GLN A 158 -5.97 -14.09 8.17
C GLN A 158 -4.67 -14.91 8.11
N GLY A 159 -4.65 -16.01 7.37
CA GLY A 159 -3.45 -16.83 7.16
C GLY A 159 -2.44 -16.27 6.16
N LEU A 160 -2.78 -15.25 5.38
CA LEU A 160 -1.92 -14.70 4.34
C LEU A 160 -0.81 -13.77 4.87
N ILE A 161 -0.96 -13.25 6.08
CA ILE A 161 -0.01 -12.35 6.73
C ILE A 161 0.51 -13.00 8.02
N ARG A 162 1.81 -12.83 8.29
CA ARG A 162 2.46 -13.40 9.47
C ARG A 162 1.82 -12.91 10.77
N ASP A 163 1.60 -11.60 10.90
CA ASP A 163 0.85 -11.03 12.01
C ASP A 163 -0.64 -10.88 11.64
N ARG A 164 -1.44 -11.86 12.04
CA ARG A 164 -2.89 -11.90 11.77
C ARG A 164 -3.64 -10.67 12.27
N ARG A 165 -3.10 -9.94 13.25
CA ARG A 165 -3.73 -8.71 13.77
C ARG A 165 -3.85 -7.64 12.71
N ILE A 166 -2.93 -7.59 11.73
CA ILE A 166 -2.95 -6.59 10.65
C ILE A 166 -4.23 -6.73 9.80
N ILE A 167 -4.63 -7.96 9.48
CA ILE A 167 -5.93 -8.21 8.80
C ILE A 167 -7.10 -7.73 9.66
N GLN A 168 -7.02 -7.91 10.98
CA GLN A 168 -8.04 -7.43 11.90
C GLN A 168 -8.12 -5.90 11.92
N PHE A 169 -6.97 -5.20 11.83
CA PHE A 169 -6.94 -3.74 11.72
C PHE A 169 -7.63 -3.26 10.44
N PHE A 170 -7.39 -3.94 9.31
CA PHE A 170 -8.05 -3.64 8.04
C PHE A 170 -9.55 -3.94 8.07
N SER A 171 -9.98 -4.98 8.77
CA SER A 171 -11.40 -5.28 8.98
C SER A 171 -12.08 -4.17 9.78
N ILE A 172 -11.46 -3.71 10.88
CA ILE A 172 -11.95 -2.58 11.69
C ILE A 172 -12.00 -1.30 10.86
N PHE A 173 -10.94 -0.99 10.09
CA PHE A 173 -10.92 0.17 9.21
C PHE A 173 -12.11 0.15 8.24
N LYS A 174 -12.31 -0.96 7.52
CA LYS A 174 -13.41 -1.10 6.54
C LYS A 174 -14.77 -0.87 7.19
N GLU A 175 -14.98 -1.42 8.38
CA GLU A 175 -16.23 -1.31 9.11
C GLU A 175 -16.52 0.12 9.57
N ILE A 176 -15.52 0.81 10.16
CA ILE A 176 -15.68 2.19 10.63
C ILE A 176 -15.81 3.14 9.43
N HIS A 177 -14.91 3.05 8.45
CA HIS A 177 -14.88 3.94 7.29
C HIS A 177 -16.20 3.87 6.50
N SER A 178 -16.74 2.68 6.26
CA SER A 178 -17.98 2.50 5.48
C SER A 178 -19.23 3.11 6.16
N ARG A 179 -19.16 3.35 7.46
CA ARG A 179 -20.26 3.88 8.26
C ARG A 179 -20.03 5.31 8.74
N TRP A 180 -18.87 5.91 8.45
CA TRP A 180 -18.55 7.26 8.90
C TRP A 180 -19.25 8.32 8.05
N ILE A 181 -19.85 9.30 8.72
CA ILE A 181 -20.39 10.52 8.13
C ILE A 181 -19.60 11.69 8.73
N TYR A 182 -18.89 12.42 7.88
CA TYR A 182 -18.17 13.59 8.33
C TYR A 182 -19.13 14.74 8.68
N VAL A 183 -19.00 15.25 9.88
CA VAL A 183 -19.78 16.40 10.38
C VAL A 183 -18.79 17.33 11.07
N PHE A 184 -18.76 18.60 10.65
CA PHE A 184 -17.89 19.59 11.29
C PHE A 184 -18.39 19.93 12.68
N ASP A 185 -17.46 20.20 13.59
CA ASP A 185 -17.77 20.78 14.89
C ASP A 185 -18.38 22.18 14.77
N PRO A 186 -19.21 22.61 15.73
CA PRO A 186 -19.68 23.98 15.80
C PRO A 186 -18.49 24.95 15.87
N ILE A 187 -18.62 26.09 15.18
CA ILE A 187 -17.56 27.09 15.08
C ILE A 187 -17.15 27.57 16.49
N GLY A 188 -15.88 27.30 16.86
CA GLY A 188 -15.22 27.86 18.04
C GLY A 188 -14.95 26.92 19.23
N GLU A 189 -15.31 25.66 19.14
CA GLU A 189 -15.03 24.66 20.18
C GLU A 189 -14.42 23.39 19.56
N ASP A 190 -13.13 23.13 19.81
CA ASP A 190 -12.53 21.79 19.57
C ASP A 190 -12.90 20.90 20.76
N PHE A 191 -13.76 19.93 20.57
CA PHE A 191 -14.23 19.02 21.61
C PHE A 191 -13.92 17.57 21.24
N TYR A 192 -13.08 16.89 22.03
CA TYR A 192 -12.77 15.48 21.83
C TYR A 192 -13.86 14.57 22.41
N SER A 193 -14.71 14.02 21.55
CA SER A 193 -15.68 13.00 21.97
C SER A 193 -14.96 11.71 22.37
N LYS A 194 -15.41 11.08 23.47
CA LYS A 194 -14.87 9.76 23.82
C LYS A 194 -15.26 8.72 22.77
N ALA A 195 -14.35 7.78 22.51
CA ALA A 195 -14.61 6.68 21.59
C ALA A 195 -15.90 5.90 21.98
N SER A 196 -16.13 5.71 23.28
CA SER A 196 -17.36 5.07 23.77
C SER A 196 -18.63 5.90 23.55
N GLU A 197 -18.54 7.23 23.51
CA GLU A 197 -19.65 8.12 23.18
C GLU A 197 -19.96 8.07 21.67
N THR A 198 -18.93 8.09 20.83
CA THR A 198 -19.08 7.88 19.39
C THR A 198 -19.71 6.51 19.10
N LEU A 199 -19.32 5.46 19.82
CA LEU A 199 -19.91 4.13 19.66
C LEU A 199 -21.40 4.11 19.99
N LYS A 200 -21.87 4.84 21.01
CA LYS A 200 -23.30 4.91 21.38
C LYS A 200 -24.18 5.48 20.27
N GLN A 201 -23.62 6.22 19.31
CA GLN A 201 -24.40 6.70 18.16
C GLN A 201 -24.98 5.54 17.33
N MET A 202 -24.32 4.36 17.35
CA MET A 202 -24.80 3.15 16.69
C MET A 202 -26.14 2.60 17.28
N GLU A 203 -26.47 2.97 18.50
CA GLU A 203 -27.75 2.57 19.13
C GLU A 203 -28.94 3.25 18.45
N TYR A 204 -28.73 4.43 17.86
CA TYR A 204 -29.77 5.25 17.25
C TYR A 204 -29.72 5.28 15.72
N ASN A 205 -28.51 5.17 15.16
CA ASN A 205 -28.27 5.19 13.72
C ASN A 205 -27.21 4.15 13.40
N ASP A 206 -27.36 3.41 12.31
CA ASP A 206 -26.31 2.46 11.85
C ASP A 206 -25.10 3.21 11.25
N ARG A 207 -24.76 4.39 11.76
CA ARG A 207 -23.69 5.26 11.28
C ARG A 207 -23.07 6.07 12.41
N PHE A 208 -21.77 6.32 12.27
CA PHE A 208 -21.00 7.25 13.11
C PHE A 208 -21.00 8.64 12.52
N LYS A 209 -20.95 9.65 13.35
CA LYS A 209 -20.85 11.06 12.95
C LYS A 209 -19.79 11.76 13.78
N GLY A 210 -19.00 12.59 13.15
CA GLY A 210 -17.96 13.39 13.76
C GLY A 210 -17.01 13.96 12.71
N ASP A 211 -16.07 14.73 13.14
CA ASP A 211 -15.03 15.28 12.30
C ASP A 211 -13.72 14.46 12.31
N CYS A 212 -12.57 15.08 12.03
CA CYS A 212 -11.30 14.37 11.89
C CYS A 212 -10.74 13.86 13.22
N ASP A 213 -10.97 14.55 14.32
CA ASP A 213 -10.47 14.13 15.64
C ASP A 213 -11.36 13.03 16.23
N ASP A 214 -12.68 13.12 16.14
CA ASP A 214 -13.62 12.05 16.53
C ASP A 214 -13.31 10.74 15.80
N TYR A 215 -13.09 10.82 14.47
CA TYR A 215 -12.72 9.66 13.67
C TYR A 215 -11.38 9.07 14.14
N SER A 216 -10.38 9.93 14.35
CA SER A 216 -9.04 9.50 14.76
C SER A 216 -9.03 8.86 16.15
N ILE A 217 -9.79 9.43 17.09
CA ILE A 217 -9.97 8.90 18.44
C ILE A 217 -10.65 7.53 18.41
N PHE A 218 -11.76 7.42 17.68
CA PHE A 218 -12.53 6.18 17.61
C PHE A 218 -11.74 5.06 16.89
N MET A 219 -11.08 5.37 15.77
CA MET A 219 -10.22 4.42 15.07
C MET A 219 -9.06 3.96 15.97
N ALA A 220 -8.36 4.91 16.62
CA ALA A 220 -7.26 4.59 17.52
C ALA A 220 -7.71 3.70 18.68
N ALA A 221 -8.86 3.99 19.30
CA ALA A 221 -9.42 3.18 20.38
C ALA A 221 -9.71 1.75 19.96
N CYS A 222 -10.34 1.56 18.80
CA CYS A 222 -10.67 0.23 18.28
C CYS A 222 -9.42 -0.59 17.93
N ILE A 223 -8.42 0.02 17.29
CA ILE A 223 -7.15 -0.65 16.95
C ILE A 223 -6.38 -1.02 18.22
N ARG A 224 -6.30 -0.11 19.20
CA ARG A 224 -5.66 -0.38 20.51
C ARG A 224 -6.35 -1.50 21.27
N ALA A 225 -7.67 -1.55 21.26
CA ALA A 225 -8.47 -2.58 21.94
C ALA A 225 -8.19 -4.01 21.44
N VAL A 226 -7.67 -4.17 20.21
CA VAL A 226 -7.24 -5.45 19.64
C VAL A 226 -5.72 -5.61 19.64
N GLY A 227 -4.98 -4.76 20.35
CA GLY A 227 -3.53 -4.87 20.57
C GLY A 227 -2.67 -4.27 19.47
N GLY A 228 -3.21 -3.36 18.63
CA GLY A 228 -2.46 -2.59 17.65
C GLY A 228 -1.65 -1.46 18.29
N GLU A 229 -0.62 -0.97 17.63
CA GLU A 229 0.09 0.26 17.96
C GLU A 229 -0.40 1.38 17.05
N VAL A 230 -0.82 2.50 17.66
CA VAL A 230 -1.40 3.63 16.94
C VAL A 230 -0.72 4.92 17.34
N LYS A 231 -0.54 5.80 16.37
CA LYS A 231 -0.24 7.22 16.58
C LYS A 231 -1.41 8.05 16.08
N ILE A 232 -1.69 9.14 16.79
CA ILE A 232 -2.57 10.20 16.29
C ILE A 232 -1.65 11.37 15.90
N ILE A 233 -1.84 11.86 14.69
CA ILE A 233 -1.01 12.88 14.06
C ILE A 233 -1.84 14.14 13.86
N ARG A 234 -1.28 15.31 14.27
CA ARG A 234 -1.79 16.62 13.89
C ARG A 234 -0.99 17.16 12.72
N THR A 235 -1.70 17.70 11.75
CA THR A 235 -1.14 18.33 10.57
C THR A 235 -1.83 19.65 10.27
N THR A 236 -1.25 20.42 9.35
CA THR A 236 -1.84 21.67 8.84
C THR A 236 -2.02 21.55 7.33
N ILE A 237 -3.22 21.80 6.88
CA ILE A 237 -3.58 21.76 5.47
C ILE A 237 -3.69 23.20 4.97
N LYS A 238 -2.97 23.52 3.88
CA LYS A 238 -3.04 24.82 3.21
C LYS A 238 -4.13 24.78 2.14
N ARG A 239 -5.00 25.78 2.15
CA ARG A 239 -5.99 25.98 1.10
C ARG A 239 -5.40 26.80 -0.06
N PRO A 240 -5.99 26.73 -1.26
CA PRO A 240 -5.55 27.54 -2.41
C PRO A 240 -5.62 29.06 -2.17
N ASP A 241 -6.50 29.50 -1.27
CA ASP A 241 -6.65 30.91 -0.88
C ASP A 241 -5.58 31.41 0.10
N GLY A 242 -4.62 30.55 0.47
CA GLY A 242 -3.53 30.86 1.41
C GLY A 242 -3.90 30.65 2.88
N THR A 243 -5.16 30.37 3.22
CA THR A 243 -5.57 30.02 4.57
C THR A 243 -5.13 28.60 4.92
N SER A 244 -5.06 28.27 6.23
CA SER A 244 -4.76 26.93 6.69
C SER A 244 -5.72 26.50 7.78
N TYR A 245 -5.92 25.17 7.86
CA TYR A 245 -6.72 24.56 8.93
C TYR A 245 -6.01 23.32 9.48
N GLY A 246 -6.32 22.98 10.72
CA GLY A 246 -5.84 21.77 11.36
C GLY A 246 -6.50 20.53 10.79
N HIS A 247 -5.78 19.42 10.80
CA HIS A 247 -6.33 18.11 10.51
C HIS A 247 -5.68 17.07 11.41
N MET A 248 -6.44 16.06 11.80
CA MET A 248 -5.99 14.96 12.62
C MET A 248 -6.26 13.64 11.92
N TYR A 249 -5.33 12.70 12.00
CA TYR A 249 -5.48 11.37 11.42
C TYR A 249 -4.72 10.31 12.22
N PRO A 250 -5.19 9.05 12.26
CA PRO A 250 -4.49 7.95 12.90
C PRO A 250 -3.52 7.28 11.94
N GLU A 251 -2.37 6.83 12.46
CA GLU A 251 -1.45 5.93 11.80
C GLU A 251 -1.30 4.64 12.59
N VAL A 252 -1.28 3.52 11.92
CA VAL A 252 -1.18 2.18 12.52
C VAL A 252 0.12 1.52 12.12
N ASN A 253 0.84 0.98 13.12
CA ASN A 253 2.07 0.22 12.88
C ASN A 253 1.72 -1.15 12.26
N ILE A 254 2.43 -1.48 11.18
CA ILE A 254 2.27 -2.74 10.46
C ILE A 254 3.56 -3.58 10.40
N GLY A 255 4.58 -3.20 11.17
CA GLY A 255 5.86 -3.88 11.18
C GLY A 255 6.97 -3.15 10.42
N ASP A 256 7.81 -3.87 9.72
CA ASP A 256 8.93 -3.33 8.97
C ASP A 256 8.67 -3.27 7.44
N LYS A 257 9.67 -2.81 6.68
CA LYS A 257 9.56 -2.69 5.21
C LYS A 257 9.29 -4.04 4.53
N LYS A 258 9.82 -5.13 5.07
CA LYS A 258 9.61 -6.47 4.51
C LYS A 258 8.16 -6.94 4.69
N GLU A 259 7.56 -6.62 5.83
CA GLU A 259 6.14 -6.90 6.07
C GLU A 259 5.27 -6.02 5.16
N LEU A 260 5.62 -4.73 4.97
CA LEU A 260 4.88 -3.82 4.08
C LEU A 260 4.74 -4.38 2.67
N ASP A 261 5.81 -4.92 2.07
CA ASP A 261 5.78 -5.41 0.68
C ASP A 261 4.76 -6.55 0.52
N ASN A 262 4.67 -7.44 1.51
CA ASN A 262 3.67 -8.51 1.51
C ASN A 262 2.25 -7.97 1.77
N ILE A 263 2.12 -7.07 2.74
CA ILE A 263 0.84 -6.45 3.12
C ILE A 263 0.28 -5.65 1.94
N ALA A 264 1.08 -4.82 1.29
CA ALA A 264 0.67 -3.99 0.17
C ALA A 264 0.18 -4.84 -1.01
N HIS A 265 0.85 -5.96 -1.30
CA HIS A 265 0.40 -6.92 -2.31
C HIS A 265 -0.98 -7.50 -1.99
N ILE A 266 -1.18 -7.94 -0.73
CA ILE A 266 -2.46 -8.52 -0.28
C ILE A 266 -3.57 -7.47 -0.26
N MET A 267 -3.28 -6.26 0.21
CA MET A 267 -4.24 -5.15 0.20
C MET A 267 -4.75 -4.86 -1.20
N ARG A 268 -3.84 -4.75 -2.18
CA ARG A 268 -4.17 -4.40 -3.55
C ARG A 268 -4.94 -5.49 -4.29
N ASN A 269 -4.55 -6.76 -4.11
CA ASN A 269 -5.07 -7.84 -4.93
C ASN A 269 -6.20 -8.63 -4.26
N VAL A 270 -6.36 -8.51 -2.94
CA VAL A 270 -7.29 -9.35 -2.18
C VAL A 270 -8.26 -8.54 -1.33
N LEU A 271 -7.76 -7.60 -0.50
CA LEU A 271 -8.60 -6.97 0.52
C LEU A 271 -9.34 -5.73 0.01
N PHE A 272 -8.68 -4.88 -0.80
CA PHE A 272 -9.20 -3.61 -1.30
C PHE A 272 -8.92 -3.41 -2.81
N PRO A 273 -9.18 -4.42 -3.66
CA PRO A 273 -8.79 -4.34 -5.08
C PRO A 273 -9.50 -3.22 -5.83
N SER A 274 -10.77 -2.97 -5.57
CA SER A 274 -11.56 -1.89 -6.17
C SER A 274 -11.18 -0.51 -5.62
N GLU A 275 -10.90 -0.44 -4.33
CA GLU A 275 -10.59 0.80 -3.63
C GLU A 275 -9.18 1.30 -3.93
N ILE A 276 -8.21 0.41 -4.04
CA ILE A 276 -6.83 0.77 -4.36
C ILE A 276 -6.65 0.94 -5.87
N GLY A 277 -7.06 -0.03 -6.70
CA GLY A 277 -6.83 0.00 -8.14
C GLY A 277 -5.36 0.26 -8.47
N SER A 278 -5.08 1.31 -9.26
CA SER A 278 -3.72 1.76 -9.60
C SER A 278 -3.13 2.80 -8.64
N ARG A 279 -3.84 3.14 -7.56
CA ARG A 279 -3.37 4.16 -6.60
C ARG A 279 -2.24 3.61 -5.74
N PRO A 280 -1.21 4.43 -5.41
CA PRO A 280 -0.12 3.99 -4.54
C PRO A 280 -0.60 3.85 -3.09
N ILE A 281 -0.07 2.83 -2.39
CA ILE A 281 -0.19 2.71 -0.94
C ILE A 281 0.89 3.56 -0.31
N ARG A 282 0.53 4.56 0.51
CA ARG A 282 1.46 5.48 1.15
C ARG A 282 1.70 5.09 2.60
N TYR A 283 2.93 5.24 3.02
CA TYR A 283 3.36 4.93 4.37
C TYR A 283 4.38 5.94 4.89
N TYR A 284 4.50 6.03 6.19
CA TYR A 284 5.59 6.71 6.85
C TYR A 284 6.52 5.69 7.50
N GLN A 285 7.83 5.84 7.32
CA GLN A 285 8.83 5.04 8.01
C GLN A 285 9.48 5.90 9.10
N ASP A 286 9.43 5.41 10.33
CA ASP A 286 10.07 6.11 11.45
C ASP A 286 11.60 5.81 11.48
N PRO A 287 12.39 6.56 12.30
CA PRO A 287 13.83 6.36 12.42
C PRO A 287 14.24 4.96 12.92
N LYS A 288 13.31 4.19 13.50
CA LYS A 288 13.52 2.81 13.93
C LYS A 288 13.22 1.78 12.83
N GLY A 289 12.85 2.25 11.64
CA GLY A 289 12.49 1.40 10.51
C GLY A 289 11.06 0.82 10.58
N GLN A 290 10.24 1.24 11.55
CA GLN A 290 8.85 0.80 11.65
C GLN A 290 7.99 1.51 10.63
N ILE A 291 7.07 0.77 10.03
CA ILE A 291 6.15 1.25 9.00
C ILE A 291 4.81 1.61 9.63
N TRP A 292 4.37 2.80 9.33
CA TRP A 292 3.09 3.37 9.77
C TRP A 292 2.23 3.65 8.56
N LEU A 293 1.05 3.01 8.49
CA LEU A 293 0.07 3.26 7.45
C LEU A 293 -0.92 4.33 7.89
N ASN A 294 -1.26 5.19 6.95
CA ASN A 294 -2.34 6.18 7.12
C ASN A 294 -3.70 5.47 7.18
N PHE A 295 -4.45 5.68 8.26
CA PHE A 295 -5.81 5.18 8.46
C PHE A 295 -6.84 6.32 8.43
N ASP A 296 -6.54 7.41 7.74
CA ASP A 296 -7.44 8.55 7.57
C ASP A 296 -8.71 8.16 6.79
N TYR A 297 -9.79 8.91 6.99
CA TYR A 297 -11.09 8.65 6.33
C TYR A 297 -11.15 9.07 4.86
N ASN A 298 -10.15 9.80 4.34
CA ASN A 298 -10.20 10.37 2.99
C ASN A 298 -10.20 9.35 1.86
N ASP A 299 -9.52 8.23 2.04
CA ASP A 299 -9.48 7.15 1.07
C ASP A 299 -10.11 5.89 1.68
N ALA A 300 -10.82 5.12 0.87
CA ALA A 300 -11.54 3.92 1.32
C ALA A 300 -10.62 2.72 1.55
N TYR A 301 -9.33 2.93 1.75
CA TYR A 301 -8.33 1.90 2.05
C TYR A 301 -7.20 2.45 2.92
N PRO A 302 -6.60 1.64 3.81
CA PRO A 302 -5.43 2.03 4.58
C PRO A 302 -4.23 2.35 3.69
N GLY A 303 -3.41 3.33 4.08
CA GLY A 303 -2.30 3.80 3.24
C GLY A 303 -2.75 4.73 2.11
N GLY A 304 -3.88 5.39 2.27
CA GLY A 304 -4.38 6.43 1.38
C GLY A 304 -3.52 7.69 1.39
N ARG A 305 -3.96 8.71 0.66
CA ARG A 305 -3.25 9.96 0.47
C ARG A 305 -3.18 10.77 1.77
N TYR A 306 -1.99 11.24 2.12
CA TYR A 306 -1.81 12.26 3.14
C TYR A 306 -2.21 13.63 2.60
N GLN A 307 -2.98 14.38 3.37
CA GLN A 307 -3.49 15.70 2.98
C GLN A 307 -2.45 16.81 3.08
N SER A 308 -1.33 16.57 3.76
CA SER A 308 -0.26 17.55 3.98
C SER A 308 1.12 16.91 3.98
N ASP A 309 2.13 17.74 3.75
CA ASP A 309 3.56 17.40 3.88
C ASP A 309 4.13 17.79 5.26
N ILE A 310 3.33 18.39 6.11
CA ILE A 310 3.74 18.90 7.43
C ILE A 310 3.20 17.97 8.52
N ARG A 311 4.05 17.53 9.43
CA ARG A 311 3.67 16.84 10.66
C ARG A 311 3.94 17.80 11.81
N VAL A 312 2.88 18.34 12.41
CA VAL A 312 2.99 19.35 13.49
C VAL A 312 3.35 18.69 14.79
N SER A 313 2.55 17.70 15.19
CA SER A 313 2.79 16.91 16.40
C SER A 313 2.26 15.51 16.26
N GLU A 314 2.75 14.59 17.08
CA GLU A 314 2.29 13.21 17.12
C GLU A 314 2.18 12.74 18.58
N ILE A 315 1.22 11.86 18.82
CA ILE A 315 1.04 11.19 20.11
C ILE A 315 0.90 9.70 19.87
N ARG A 316 1.66 8.89 20.59
CA ARG A 316 1.52 7.45 20.62
C ARG A 316 0.51 7.04 21.69
N ILE A 317 -0.48 6.27 21.28
CA ILE A 317 -1.57 5.75 22.12
C ILE A 317 -1.18 4.39 22.69
#